data_adf321fea7dcfb9f1c9b7a08bb209bb1
#
_entry.id   adf321fea7dcfb9f1c9b7a08bb209bb1
#
_cell.length_a   1.000
_cell.length_b   1.000
_cell.length_c   1.000
_cell.angle_alpha   90.00
_cell.angle_beta   90.00
_cell.angle_gamma   90.00
#
_symmetry.space_group_name_H-M   'P 1'
#
loop_
_entity.id
_entity.type
_entity.pdbx_description
1 polymer ?
#
loop_
_entity_poly.entity_id
_entity_poly.type
_entity_poly.pdbx_seq_one_letter_code
_entity_poly.pdbx_strand_id
1 'polypeptide(L)'
;FNGSTLNSKQYPTRGYREALVAQIFVGKERFYPGEGSTTSNNKDHHSWLQLSYMKEKYHNMSEHWVLGWYLKALYASKNFSENYTATMMQAGEFSPTLHSKLTYNEAFRANQFVGAGIRPIYRLSQMFHLRGEFYGFMPIYPIEKNSLNKAYYGKAFSKFEYLGEISVVCQLPFGDISAYINHYSSPKREWNVGLSIGLQLFNYRFIE
;
A
#
# COMPACT_ATOMS: atom_id res chain seq x y z
N PHE A 1 14.63 -9.18 6.45
CA PHE A 1 14.59 -10.30 5.51
C PHE A 1 13.78 -9.90 4.28
N ASN A 2 14.28 -10.19 3.10
CA ASN A 2 13.57 -9.96 1.85
C ASN A 2 13.98 -11.09 0.87
N GLY A 3 13.01 -11.89 0.43
CA GLY A 3 13.21 -12.97 -0.53
C GLY A 3 12.22 -12.83 -1.69
N SER A 4 12.67 -12.97 -2.93
CA SER A 4 11.81 -12.87 -4.10
C SER A 4 12.29 -13.76 -5.25
N THR A 5 11.34 -14.45 -5.88
CA THR A 5 11.51 -15.21 -7.12
C THR A 5 10.53 -14.75 -8.21
N LEU A 6 10.00 -13.52 -8.09
CA LEU A 6 9.03 -12.96 -9.03
C LEU A 6 9.66 -12.79 -10.42
N ASN A 7 8.90 -13.13 -11.47
CA ASN A 7 9.32 -12.97 -12.85
C ASN A 7 9.22 -11.53 -13.38
N SER A 8 8.50 -10.66 -12.69
CA SER A 8 8.39 -9.23 -12.96
C SER A 8 8.22 -8.48 -11.63
N LYS A 9 8.74 -7.24 -11.54
CA LYS A 9 8.55 -6.37 -10.38
C LYS A 9 7.19 -5.68 -10.38
N GLN A 10 6.71 -5.30 -11.55
CA GLN A 10 5.48 -4.50 -11.67
C GLN A 10 4.25 -5.40 -11.80
N TYR A 11 4.27 -6.37 -12.72
CA TYR A 11 3.16 -7.26 -13.00
C TYR A 11 3.58 -8.73 -12.95
N PRO A 12 3.88 -9.27 -11.76
CA PRO A 12 4.31 -10.65 -11.65
C PRO A 12 3.16 -11.61 -11.98
N THR A 13 3.50 -12.69 -12.69
CA THR A 13 2.58 -13.78 -13.05
C THR A 13 3.03 -15.13 -12.52
N ARG A 14 4.21 -15.22 -11.89
CA ARG A 14 4.72 -16.42 -11.23
C ARG A 14 5.76 -16.06 -10.17
N GLY A 15 6.01 -17.01 -9.28
CA GLY A 15 6.98 -16.85 -8.19
C GLY A 15 6.34 -16.41 -6.89
N TYR A 16 7.17 -15.99 -5.96
CA TYR A 16 6.75 -15.44 -4.67
C TYR A 16 7.64 -14.28 -4.25
N ARG A 17 7.14 -13.49 -3.35
CA ARG A 17 7.91 -12.48 -2.60
C ARG A 17 7.49 -12.53 -1.15
N GLU A 18 8.47 -12.47 -0.26
CA GLU A 18 8.25 -12.40 1.18
C GLU A 18 9.22 -11.38 1.78
N ALA A 19 8.73 -10.49 2.60
CA ALA A 19 9.53 -9.47 3.25
C ALA A 19 9.07 -9.28 4.70
N LEU A 20 10.03 -9.30 5.61
CA LEU A 20 9.87 -8.90 7.01
C LEU A 20 10.83 -7.74 7.27
N VAL A 21 10.28 -6.60 7.64
CA VAL A 21 11.05 -5.38 7.89
C VAL A 21 10.76 -4.91 9.32
N ALA A 22 11.83 -4.73 10.10
CA ALA A 22 11.78 -4.09 11.40
C ALA A 22 12.56 -2.77 11.33
N GLN A 23 11.96 -1.68 11.75
CA GLN A 23 12.55 -0.35 11.73
C GLN A 23 12.36 0.31 13.09
N ILE A 24 13.43 0.94 13.58
CA ILE A 24 13.39 1.75 14.78
C ILE A 24 13.68 3.19 14.34
N PHE A 25 12.79 4.07 14.69
CA PHE A 25 12.92 5.50 14.41
C PHE A 25 13.21 6.24 15.72
N VAL A 26 14.24 7.08 15.67
CA VAL A 26 14.58 7.99 16.77
C VAL A 26 14.71 9.38 16.17
N GLY A 27 13.89 10.31 16.63
CA GLY A 27 13.86 11.65 16.05
C GLY A 27 13.35 12.71 17.01
N LYS A 28 13.55 13.97 16.61
CA LYS A 28 12.95 15.14 17.24
C LYS A 28 12.02 15.78 16.22
N GLU A 29 10.75 15.89 16.55
CA GLU A 29 9.79 16.63 15.76
C GLU A 29 9.75 18.08 16.27
N ARG A 30 9.85 19.03 15.34
CA ARG A 30 9.62 20.45 15.64
C ARG A 30 8.35 20.86 14.93
N PHE A 31 7.36 21.23 15.69
CA PHE A 31 6.15 21.83 15.13
C PHE A 31 6.34 23.34 15.05
N TYR A 32 6.15 23.92 13.87
CA TYR A 32 6.10 25.35 13.65
C TYR A 32 4.63 25.75 13.52
N PRO A 33 4.01 26.32 14.56
CA PRO A 33 2.65 26.83 14.43
C PRO A 33 2.64 27.96 13.39
N GLY A 34 1.63 27.97 12.52
CA GLY A 34 1.42 29.07 11.59
C GLY A 34 1.16 30.39 12.32
N GLU A 35 1.29 31.52 11.63
CA GLU A 35 1.00 32.84 12.17
C GLU A 35 -0.39 32.87 12.85
N GLY A 36 -0.45 33.28 14.10
CA GLY A 36 -1.66 33.34 14.94
C GLY A 36 -1.89 32.17 15.89
N SER A 37 -1.03 31.15 15.92
CA SER A 37 -1.12 30.06 16.89
C SER A 37 -0.36 30.43 18.19
N THR A 38 -1.05 30.30 19.33
CA THR A 38 -0.47 30.50 20.67
C THR A 38 0.22 29.26 21.24
N THR A 39 0.38 28.21 20.43
CA THR A 39 0.99 26.94 20.88
C THR A 39 2.50 27.08 21.00
N SER A 40 3.02 26.78 22.17
CA SER A 40 4.45 26.80 22.50
C SER A 40 5.25 25.85 21.59
N ASN A 41 6.51 26.21 21.32
CA ASN A 41 7.51 25.36 20.64
C ASN A 41 7.78 24.07 21.46
N ASN A 42 6.90 23.10 21.39
CA ASN A 42 7.13 21.79 21.97
C ASN A 42 8.09 21.00 21.08
N LYS A 43 9.24 20.70 21.64
CA LYS A 43 10.20 19.75 21.07
C LYS A 43 9.86 18.38 21.64
N ASP A 44 9.09 17.59 20.90
CA ASP A 44 8.81 16.23 21.31
C ASP A 44 9.86 15.28 20.74
N HIS A 45 10.42 14.45 21.61
CA HIS A 45 11.27 13.34 21.24
C HIS A 45 10.37 12.15 20.91
N HIS A 46 10.40 11.72 19.67
CA HIS A 46 9.65 10.55 19.23
C HIS A 46 10.60 9.40 18.91
N SER A 47 10.47 8.31 19.63
CA SER A 47 11.01 7.03 19.22
C SER A 47 9.87 6.04 19.01
N TRP A 48 9.89 5.29 17.92
CA TRP A 48 8.87 4.31 17.63
C TRP A 48 9.43 3.13 16.84
N LEU A 49 8.80 1.97 17.02
CA LEU A 49 9.10 0.74 16.35
C LEU A 49 8.06 0.49 15.26
N GLN A 50 8.49 0.09 14.07
CA GLN A 50 7.62 -0.40 13.03
C GLN A 50 8.04 -1.80 12.62
N LEU A 51 7.06 -2.72 12.59
CA LEU A 51 7.19 -4.06 12.05
C LEU A 51 6.25 -4.18 10.85
N SER A 52 6.77 -4.62 9.72
CA SER A 52 5.98 -4.87 8.52
C SER A 52 6.29 -6.24 7.97
N TYR A 53 5.25 -7.02 7.74
CA TYR A 53 5.33 -8.29 7.04
C TYR A 53 4.52 -8.22 5.76
N MET A 54 5.07 -8.73 4.66
CA MET A 54 4.40 -8.81 3.37
C MET A 54 4.75 -10.13 2.70
N LYS A 55 3.74 -10.79 2.15
CA LYS A 55 3.88 -12.00 1.35
C LYS A 55 2.94 -11.99 0.18
N GLU A 56 3.47 -12.36 -0.98
CA GLU A 56 2.68 -12.60 -2.18
C GLU A 56 3.20 -13.85 -2.89
N LYS A 57 2.31 -14.61 -3.49
CA LYS A 57 2.67 -15.82 -4.23
C LYS A 57 1.68 -16.05 -5.38
N TYR A 58 2.20 -16.56 -6.47
CA TYR A 58 1.45 -16.84 -7.69
C TYR A 58 1.48 -18.33 -8.00
N HIS A 59 0.31 -18.90 -8.24
CA HIS A 59 0.10 -20.30 -8.58
C HIS A 59 -0.47 -20.42 -9.99
N ASN A 60 0.18 -21.17 -10.85
CA ASN A 60 -0.38 -21.54 -12.14
C ASN A 60 -1.51 -22.55 -11.92
N MET A 61 -2.73 -22.14 -12.23
CA MET A 61 -3.91 -23.00 -12.16
C MET A 61 -4.09 -23.80 -13.46
N SER A 62 -3.72 -23.18 -14.59
CA SER A 62 -3.69 -23.80 -15.91
C SER A 62 -2.68 -23.07 -16.80
N GLU A 63 -2.63 -23.43 -18.08
CA GLU A 63 -1.78 -22.77 -19.07
C GLU A 63 -2.06 -21.26 -19.20
N HIS A 64 -3.34 -20.87 -19.10
CA HIS A 64 -3.77 -19.49 -19.24
C HIS A 64 -4.10 -18.80 -17.91
N TRP A 65 -4.45 -19.56 -16.87
CA TRP A 65 -4.88 -19.01 -15.60
C TRP A 65 -3.82 -19.06 -14.51
N VAL A 66 -3.63 -17.93 -13.85
CA VAL A 66 -2.79 -17.77 -12.66
C VAL A 66 -3.61 -17.17 -11.54
N LEU A 67 -3.46 -17.69 -10.34
CA LEU A 67 -4.02 -17.11 -9.13
C LEU A 67 -2.88 -16.63 -8.23
N GLY A 68 -2.81 -15.33 -8.02
CA GLY A 68 -1.98 -14.70 -7.02
C GLY A 68 -2.74 -14.48 -5.72
N TRP A 69 -2.03 -14.49 -4.59
CA TRP A 69 -2.55 -14.00 -3.33
C TRP A 69 -1.54 -13.07 -2.66
N TYR A 70 -2.05 -12.17 -1.85
CA TYR A 70 -1.29 -11.12 -1.19
C TYR A 70 -1.71 -10.98 0.26
N LEU A 71 -0.74 -10.83 1.15
CA LEU A 71 -0.93 -10.53 2.56
C LEU A 71 0.05 -9.43 2.98
N LYS A 72 -0.43 -8.45 3.72
CA LYS A 72 0.42 -7.44 4.37
C LYS A 72 -0.12 -7.19 5.78
N ALA A 73 0.78 -7.21 6.76
CA ALA A 73 0.50 -6.79 8.12
C ALA A 73 1.50 -5.70 8.51
N LEU A 74 1.04 -4.71 9.24
CA LEU A 74 1.87 -3.62 9.74
C LEU A 74 1.49 -3.34 11.20
N TYR A 75 2.51 -3.17 12.01
CA TYR A 75 2.41 -2.68 13.38
C TYR A 75 3.41 -1.52 13.54
N ALA A 76 2.94 -0.37 13.97
CA ALA A 76 3.77 0.76 14.35
C ALA A 76 3.33 1.28 15.73
N SER A 77 4.29 1.39 16.65
CA SER A 77 4.05 1.93 18.00
C SER A 77 4.08 3.46 18.04
N LYS A 78 3.73 4.09 16.92
CA LYS A 78 3.84 5.53 16.72
C LYS A 78 2.76 6.28 17.49
N ASN A 79 3.18 7.34 18.18
CA ASN A 79 2.28 8.32 18.78
C ASN A 79 1.64 9.21 17.71
N PHE A 80 0.52 9.81 18.04
CA PHE A 80 -0.12 10.79 17.17
C PHE A 80 0.67 12.09 17.13
N SER A 81 0.70 12.73 15.96
CA SER A 81 1.14 14.10 15.81
C SER A 81 0.08 15.06 16.36
N GLU A 82 0.40 16.34 16.48
CA GLU A 82 -0.49 17.34 17.08
C GLU A 82 -1.84 17.49 16.35
N ASN A 83 -1.89 17.16 15.06
CA ASN A 83 -3.13 17.21 14.29
C ASN A 83 -3.38 15.91 13.50
N TYR A 84 -4.65 15.72 13.14
CA TYR A 84 -5.11 14.54 12.40
C TYR A 84 -4.40 14.38 11.05
N THR A 85 -4.27 15.46 10.27
CA THR A 85 -3.66 15.40 8.93
C THR A 85 -2.21 14.94 9.00
N ALA A 86 -1.40 15.51 9.90
CA ALA A 86 -0.02 15.09 10.08
C ALA A 86 0.08 13.63 10.54
N THR A 87 -0.80 13.19 11.45
CA THR A 87 -0.89 11.80 11.88
C THR A 87 -1.19 10.87 10.70
N MET A 88 -2.17 11.21 9.85
CA MET A 88 -2.55 10.39 8.70
C MET A 88 -1.46 10.34 7.62
N MET A 89 -0.76 11.43 7.38
CA MET A 89 0.39 11.44 6.44
C MET A 89 1.52 10.52 6.88
N GLN A 90 1.72 10.40 8.18
CA GLN A 90 2.76 9.56 8.77
C GLN A 90 2.32 8.11 9.04
N ALA A 91 1.00 7.83 9.05
CA ALA A 91 0.47 6.48 9.25
C ALA A 91 0.85 5.54 8.10
N GLY A 92 1.01 4.27 8.44
CA GLY A 92 1.33 3.24 7.45
C GLY A 92 0.26 3.11 6.39
N GLU A 93 0.68 2.91 5.15
CA GLU A 93 -0.19 2.83 3.98
C GLU A 93 -0.37 1.40 3.49
N PHE A 94 -1.61 1.05 3.16
CA PHE A 94 -1.94 -0.16 2.42
C PHE A 94 -2.18 0.17 0.95
N SER A 95 -1.15 -0.04 0.13
CA SER A 95 -1.17 0.22 -1.33
C SER A 95 -0.68 -1.03 -2.08
N PRO A 96 -1.57 -2.05 -2.25
CA PRO A 96 -1.18 -3.34 -2.79
C PRO A 96 -1.00 -3.34 -4.31
N THR A 97 -1.71 -2.48 -5.05
CA THR A 97 -1.56 -2.37 -6.52
C THR A 97 -0.51 -1.33 -6.89
N LEU A 98 0.00 -1.40 -8.11
CA LEU A 98 0.93 -0.38 -8.61
C LEU A 98 0.28 1.00 -8.61
N HIS A 99 -0.99 1.09 -9.02
CA HIS A 99 -1.72 2.34 -9.17
C HIS A 99 -2.19 2.93 -7.84
N SER A 100 -2.46 2.07 -6.84
CA SER A 100 -2.82 2.55 -5.49
C SER A 100 -1.67 3.29 -4.80
N LYS A 101 -0.42 3.07 -5.19
CA LYS A 101 0.76 3.79 -4.67
C LYS A 101 0.83 5.25 -5.15
N LEU A 102 0.16 5.57 -6.24
CA LEU A 102 0.15 6.92 -6.83
C LEU A 102 -0.95 7.82 -6.23
N THR A 103 -1.80 7.26 -5.37
CA THR A 103 -2.99 7.95 -4.86
C THR A 103 -2.97 7.97 -3.34
N TYR A 104 -2.96 9.18 -2.76
CA TYR A 104 -3.17 9.34 -1.33
C TYR A 104 -4.63 9.03 -0.97
N ASN A 105 -4.86 8.01 -0.17
CA ASN A 105 -6.18 7.65 0.35
C ASN A 105 -6.12 7.42 1.86
N GLU A 106 -6.74 8.31 2.63
CA GLU A 106 -6.78 8.26 4.09
C GLU A 106 -7.42 6.96 4.62
N ALA A 107 -8.42 6.43 3.92
CA ALA A 107 -9.16 5.24 4.35
C ALA A 107 -8.28 3.99 4.42
N PHE A 108 -7.18 3.96 3.64
CA PHE A 108 -6.23 2.84 3.60
C PHE A 108 -4.95 3.11 4.41
N ARG A 109 -5.05 3.92 5.46
CA ARG A 109 -3.94 4.26 6.33
C ARG A 109 -4.24 3.97 7.79
N ALA A 110 -3.30 3.30 8.47
CA ALA A 110 -3.36 3.06 9.91
C ALA A 110 -1.96 2.74 10.45
N ASN A 111 -1.76 2.94 11.76
CA ASN A 111 -0.53 2.52 12.44
C ASN A 111 -0.47 1.00 12.63
N GLN A 112 -1.62 0.33 12.63
CA GLN A 112 -1.74 -1.11 12.83
C GLN A 112 -2.83 -1.65 11.94
N PHE A 113 -2.49 -2.55 11.01
CA PHE A 113 -3.47 -3.12 10.10
C PHE A 113 -3.06 -4.49 9.57
N VAL A 114 -4.06 -5.20 9.06
CA VAL A 114 -3.90 -6.38 8.21
C VAL A 114 -4.64 -6.12 6.90
N GLY A 115 -4.01 -6.45 5.79
CA GLY A 115 -4.62 -6.42 4.48
C GLY A 115 -4.28 -7.67 3.70
N ALA A 116 -5.28 -8.21 2.99
CA ALA A 116 -5.13 -9.41 2.19
C ALA A 116 -5.88 -9.27 0.86
N GLY A 117 -5.49 -10.06 -0.14
CA GLY A 117 -6.16 -10.03 -1.41
C GLY A 117 -5.80 -11.16 -2.35
N ILE A 118 -6.54 -11.22 -3.45
CA ILE A 118 -6.36 -12.19 -4.53
C ILE A 118 -6.14 -11.46 -5.86
N ARG A 119 -5.41 -12.13 -6.75
CA ARG A 119 -5.02 -11.61 -8.07
C ARG A 119 -5.25 -12.67 -9.14
N PRO A 120 -6.49 -12.87 -9.63
CA PRO A 120 -6.73 -13.68 -10.80
C PRO A 120 -6.13 -13.03 -12.05
N ILE A 121 -5.38 -13.80 -12.83
CA ILE A 121 -4.70 -13.34 -14.04
C ILE A 121 -5.02 -14.31 -15.15
N TYR A 122 -5.48 -13.78 -16.29
CA TYR A 122 -5.69 -14.53 -17.51
C TYR A 122 -4.67 -14.13 -18.57
N ARG A 123 -3.82 -15.06 -18.99
CA ARG A 123 -2.81 -14.87 -20.03
C ARG A 123 -3.45 -15.00 -21.40
N LEU A 124 -3.55 -13.90 -22.13
CA LEU A 124 -4.02 -13.87 -23.52
C LEU A 124 -2.91 -14.32 -24.48
N SER A 125 -1.67 -13.92 -24.18
CA SER A 125 -0.47 -14.30 -24.91
C SER A 125 0.76 -14.20 -24.00
N GLN A 126 1.96 -14.39 -24.57
CA GLN A 126 3.21 -14.17 -23.82
C GLN A 126 3.41 -12.72 -23.38
N MET A 127 2.84 -11.77 -24.14
CA MET A 127 2.98 -10.32 -23.86
C MET A 127 1.75 -9.71 -23.20
N PHE A 128 0.55 -10.26 -23.45
CA PHE A 128 -0.70 -9.67 -22.98
C PHE A 128 -1.38 -10.52 -21.93
N HIS A 129 -1.83 -9.88 -20.85
CA HIS A 129 -2.68 -10.52 -19.85
C HIS A 129 -3.74 -9.56 -19.29
N LEU A 130 -4.88 -10.13 -18.95
CA LEU A 130 -5.93 -9.48 -18.16
C LEU A 130 -5.70 -9.81 -16.69
N ARG A 131 -5.77 -8.82 -15.84
CA ARG A 131 -5.50 -8.94 -14.40
C ARG A 131 -6.65 -8.34 -13.61
N GLY A 132 -7.23 -9.13 -12.72
CA GLY A 132 -8.11 -8.68 -11.66
C GLY A 132 -7.34 -8.64 -10.35
N GLU A 133 -7.61 -7.66 -9.51
CA GLU A 133 -7.02 -7.54 -8.17
C GLU A 133 -8.10 -7.12 -7.17
N PHE A 134 -8.23 -7.86 -6.06
CA PHE A 134 -9.22 -7.60 -5.04
C PHE A 134 -8.56 -7.68 -3.67
N TYR A 135 -8.69 -6.63 -2.87
CA TYR A 135 -8.06 -6.51 -1.57
C TYR A 135 -9.03 -6.02 -0.52
N GLY A 136 -8.91 -6.60 0.66
CA GLY A 136 -9.50 -6.09 1.89
C GLY A 136 -8.43 -5.47 2.79
N PHE A 137 -8.79 -4.39 3.44
CA PHE A 137 -7.97 -3.68 4.41
C PHE A 137 -8.74 -3.52 5.72
N MET A 138 -8.12 -3.92 6.82
CA MET A 138 -8.72 -3.85 8.15
C MET A 138 -7.72 -3.23 9.13
N PRO A 139 -7.90 -1.98 9.52
CA PRO A 139 -7.14 -1.39 10.61
C PRO A 139 -7.51 -2.06 11.93
N ILE A 140 -6.51 -2.39 12.75
CA ILE A 140 -6.76 -2.91 14.10
C ILE A 140 -7.41 -1.81 14.93
N TYR A 141 -6.83 -0.61 14.90
CA TYR A 141 -7.41 0.60 15.47
C TYR A 141 -7.46 1.68 14.39
N PRO A 142 -8.63 2.04 13.86
CA PRO A 142 -8.74 3.13 12.91
C PRO A 142 -8.35 4.46 13.56
N ILE A 143 -7.69 5.31 12.79
CA ILE A 143 -7.36 6.67 13.21
C ILE A 143 -8.56 7.56 12.90
N GLU A 144 -9.10 8.22 13.90
CA GLU A 144 -10.25 9.10 13.81
C GLU A 144 -9.89 10.52 14.26
N LYS A 145 -10.71 11.50 13.89
CA LYS A 145 -10.54 12.90 14.30
C LYS A 145 -11.68 13.34 15.19
N ASN A 146 -11.35 14.14 16.20
CA ASN A 146 -12.34 14.83 17.00
C ASN A 146 -12.70 16.21 16.40
N SER A 147 -13.62 16.92 17.05
CA SER A 147 -14.06 18.28 16.63
C SER A 147 -12.91 19.31 16.61
N LEU A 148 -11.85 19.09 17.35
CA LEU A 148 -10.65 19.93 17.42
C LEU A 148 -9.57 19.52 16.43
N ASN A 149 -9.88 18.66 15.46
CA ASN A 149 -8.94 18.12 14.46
C ASN A 149 -7.74 17.35 15.08
N LYS A 150 -7.88 16.81 16.29
CA LYS A 150 -6.90 15.93 16.90
C LYS A 150 -7.20 14.48 16.57
N ALA A 151 -6.15 13.68 16.32
CA ALA A 151 -6.25 12.27 16.07
C ALA A 151 -6.46 11.47 17.36
N TYR A 152 -7.24 10.40 17.27
CA TYR A 152 -7.38 9.40 18.33
C TYR A 152 -7.64 8.02 17.72
N TYR A 153 -7.43 6.96 18.50
CA TYR A 153 -7.78 5.61 18.07
C TYR A 153 -9.28 5.35 18.26
N GLY A 154 -9.95 4.97 17.19
CA GLY A 154 -11.33 4.50 17.22
C GLY A 154 -11.45 3.09 17.80
N LYS A 155 -12.66 2.55 17.78
CA LYS A 155 -12.94 1.19 18.27
C LYS A 155 -12.19 0.15 17.42
N ALA A 156 -11.61 -0.86 18.09
CA ALA A 156 -10.89 -1.93 17.41
C ALA A 156 -11.77 -2.64 16.37
N PHE A 157 -11.20 -2.91 15.19
CA PHE A 157 -11.83 -3.63 14.06
C PHE A 157 -13.18 -3.05 13.61
N SER A 158 -13.42 -1.74 13.82
CA SER A 158 -14.69 -1.09 13.48
C SER A 158 -14.79 -0.66 12.03
N LYS A 159 -13.70 -0.67 11.27
CA LYS A 159 -13.66 -0.28 9.86
C LYS A 159 -13.10 -1.39 9.00
N PHE A 160 -13.69 -1.54 7.83
CA PHE A 160 -13.21 -2.42 6.78
C PHE A 160 -13.32 -1.67 5.46
N GLU A 161 -12.22 -1.66 4.70
CA GLU A 161 -12.16 -1.02 3.39
C GLU A 161 -11.74 -2.04 2.35
N TYR A 162 -12.18 -1.85 1.10
CA TYR A 162 -11.78 -2.71 0.00
C TYR A 162 -11.35 -1.91 -1.23
N LEU A 163 -10.48 -2.53 -2.01
CA LEU A 163 -10.00 -2.05 -3.30
C LEU A 163 -10.16 -3.15 -4.33
N GLY A 164 -10.78 -2.84 -5.45
CA GLY A 164 -10.81 -3.66 -6.65
C GLY A 164 -10.13 -2.96 -7.82
N GLU A 165 -9.38 -3.70 -8.64
CA GLU A 165 -8.74 -3.21 -9.85
C GLU A 165 -8.85 -4.24 -10.96
N ILE A 166 -9.13 -3.78 -12.18
CA ILE A 166 -9.03 -4.57 -13.40
C ILE A 166 -8.07 -3.85 -14.33
N SER A 167 -7.11 -4.57 -14.88
CA SER A 167 -6.12 -4.02 -15.80
C SER A 167 -5.83 -4.95 -16.97
N VAL A 168 -5.61 -4.36 -18.14
CA VAL A 168 -5.01 -5.01 -19.29
C VAL A 168 -3.55 -4.61 -19.33
N VAL A 169 -2.66 -5.58 -19.34
CA VAL A 169 -1.22 -5.36 -19.27
C VAL A 169 -0.55 -5.92 -20.51
N CYS A 170 0.31 -5.11 -21.13
CA CYS A 170 1.24 -5.51 -22.19
C CYS A 170 2.66 -5.48 -21.62
N GLN A 171 3.29 -6.65 -21.50
CA GLN A 171 4.67 -6.79 -21.04
C GLN A 171 5.62 -6.77 -22.24
N LEU A 172 6.47 -5.76 -22.31
CA LEU A 172 7.49 -5.58 -23.33
C LEU A 172 8.87 -5.90 -22.75
N PRO A 173 9.88 -6.22 -23.58
CA PRO A 173 11.24 -6.51 -23.10
C PRO A 173 11.90 -5.33 -22.34
N PHE A 174 11.43 -4.11 -22.57
CA PHE A 174 11.97 -2.88 -22.01
C PHE A 174 11.01 -2.20 -21.00
N GLY A 175 9.86 -2.79 -20.73
CA GLY A 175 8.89 -2.25 -19.77
C GLY A 175 7.48 -2.76 -19.94
N ASP A 176 6.58 -2.23 -19.15
CA ASP A 176 5.18 -2.65 -19.12
C ASP A 176 4.26 -1.46 -19.45
N ILE A 177 3.23 -1.71 -20.24
CA ILE A 177 2.15 -0.75 -20.50
C ILE A 177 0.85 -1.35 -19.95
N SER A 178 0.09 -0.58 -19.20
CA SER A 178 -1.21 -1.03 -18.70
C SER A 178 -2.29 0.03 -18.80
N ALA A 179 -3.50 -0.41 -19.12
CA ALA A 179 -4.73 0.35 -18.91
C ALA A 179 -5.49 -0.27 -17.75
N TYR A 180 -6.00 0.54 -16.85
CA TYR A 180 -6.66 0.06 -15.64
C TYR A 180 -7.89 0.87 -15.27
N ILE A 181 -8.79 0.21 -14.57
CA ILE A 181 -9.89 0.81 -13.83
C ILE A 181 -9.86 0.26 -12.40
N ASN A 182 -9.92 1.12 -11.40
CA ASN A 182 -10.00 0.69 -10.02
C ASN A 182 -11.15 1.36 -9.27
N HIS A 183 -11.61 0.68 -8.22
CA HIS A 183 -12.69 1.09 -7.35
C HIS A 183 -12.23 0.98 -5.89
N TYR A 184 -12.49 2.03 -5.11
CA TYR A 184 -12.23 2.08 -3.67
C TYR A 184 -13.56 2.20 -2.93
N SER A 185 -13.68 1.50 -1.79
CA SER A 185 -14.83 1.64 -0.89
C SER A 185 -14.94 3.03 -0.25
N SER A 186 -13.86 3.81 -0.29
CA SER A 186 -13.82 5.15 0.28
C SER A 186 -14.68 6.15 -0.51
N PRO A 187 -15.61 6.88 0.13
CA PRO A 187 -16.56 7.78 -0.54
C PRO A 187 -15.92 8.98 -1.22
N LYS A 188 -14.66 9.28 -0.98
CA LYS A 188 -13.95 10.40 -1.61
C LYS A 188 -13.37 10.08 -2.98
N ARG A 189 -13.16 8.80 -3.33
CA ARG A 189 -12.56 8.35 -4.60
C ARG A 189 -13.05 6.96 -4.96
N GLU A 190 -14.28 6.88 -5.47
CA GLU A 190 -14.88 5.60 -5.78
C GLU A 190 -14.27 4.94 -7.02
N TRP A 191 -14.07 5.68 -8.10
CA TRP A 191 -13.59 5.16 -9.37
C TRP A 191 -12.43 5.97 -9.94
N ASN A 192 -11.43 5.26 -10.47
CA ASN A 192 -10.36 5.89 -11.25
C ASN A 192 -10.05 5.01 -12.47
N VAL A 193 -9.75 5.67 -13.58
CA VAL A 193 -9.31 5.05 -14.83
C VAL A 193 -7.98 5.68 -15.22
N GLY A 194 -7.05 4.89 -15.72
CA GLY A 194 -5.77 5.44 -16.13
C GLY A 194 -4.96 4.52 -17.04
N LEU A 195 -3.86 5.08 -17.51
CA LEU A 195 -2.81 4.41 -18.26
C LEU A 195 -1.52 4.49 -17.45
N SER A 196 -0.75 3.43 -17.45
CA SER A 196 0.57 3.38 -16.84
C SER A 196 1.58 2.89 -17.86
N ILE A 197 2.72 3.57 -17.96
CA ILE A 197 3.85 3.18 -18.77
C ILE A 197 5.05 3.07 -17.86
N GLY A 198 5.58 1.87 -17.68
CA GLY A 198 6.75 1.59 -16.88
C GLY A 198 7.92 1.25 -17.78
N LEU A 199 9.00 2.03 -17.73
CA LEU A 199 10.23 1.72 -18.45
C LEU A 199 11.24 1.07 -17.51
N GLN A 200 11.83 -0.01 -17.96
CA GLN A 200 12.88 -0.70 -17.21
C GLN A 200 14.25 -0.17 -17.65
N LEU A 201 14.75 0.83 -16.91
CA LEU A 201 16.01 1.51 -17.25
C LEU A 201 17.26 0.69 -16.91
N PHE A 202 17.14 -0.32 -16.04
CA PHE A 202 18.26 -1.18 -15.63
C PHE A 202 17.86 -2.65 -15.68
N ASN A 203 18.72 -3.48 -16.26
CA ASN A 203 18.51 -4.91 -16.30
C ASN A 203 18.75 -5.50 -14.91
N TYR A 204 17.97 -6.49 -14.51
CA TYR A 204 17.98 -7.17 -13.21
C TYR A 204 19.35 -7.76 -12.81
N ARG A 205 20.21 -8.00 -13.79
CA ARG A 205 21.53 -8.64 -13.60
C ARG A 205 22.61 -7.72 -13.01
N PHE A 206 22.33 -6.42 -12.84
CA PHE A 206 23.29 -5.46 -12.30
C PHE A 206 23.00 -4.99 -10.87
N ILE A 207 22.01 -5.58 -10.19
CA ILE A 207 21.63 -5.24 -8.81
C ILE A 207 21.57 -6.54 -7.97
N GLU A 208 22.55 -7.39 -8.05
CA GLU A 208 22.87 -8.40 -7.04
C GLU A 208 24.05 -7.93 -6.21
#